data_7d3634d7ef986c7d798a48719cd08577
#
_entry.id   7d3634d7ef986c7d798a48719cd08577
#
_cell.length_a   1.000
_cell.length_b   1.000
_cell.length_c   1.000
_cell.angle_alpha   90.00
_cell.angle_beta   90.00
_cell.angle_gamma   90.00
#
_symmetry.space_group_name_H-M   'P 1'
#
loop_
_entity.id
_entity.type
_entity.pdbx_description
1 polymer ?
#
loop_
_entity_poly.entity_id
_entity_poly.type
_entity_poly.pdbx_seq_one_letter_code
_entity_poly.pdbx_strand_id
1 'polypeptide(L)' 'MKVIFDDLDSSMLNKIIYTREKDMVTGELEVHFSNGSRYFYSNVKMLDVEIIFTEMRSIGQAYLNQIKKNYPYTKKI' A
#
# COMPACT_ATOMS: atom_id res chain seq x y z
N MET A 1 10.43 10.48 3.96
CA MET A 1 10.14 9.35 4.85
C MET A 1 9.71 8.16 4.02
N LYS A 2 10.30 7.02 4.29
CA LYS A 2 9.99 5.78 3.59
C LYS A 2 9.69 4.70 4.62
N VAL A 3 8.54 4.04 4.47
CA VAL A 3 8.12 2.99 5.37
C VAL A 3 7.95 1.70 4.57
N ILE A 4 8.58 0.63 5.02
CA ILE A 4 8.54 -0.67 4.34
C ILE A 4 7.90 -1.69 5.28
N PHE A 5 6.86 -2.37 4.77
CA PHE A 5 6.19 -3.45 5.48
C PHE A 5 6.34 -4.72 4.65
N ASP A 6 7.17 -5.64 5.11
CA ASP A 6 7.47 -6.88 4.39
C ASP A 6 7.12 -8.15 5.18
N ASP A 7 6.69 -8.00 6.42
CA ASP A 7 6.24 -9.11 7.25
C ASP A 7 4.73 -9.04 7.40
N LEU A 8 4.03 -9.28 6.28
CA LEU A 8 2.59 -9.14 6.21
C LEU A 8 1.89 -10.47 6.39
N ASP A 9 0.88 -10.49 7.26
CA ASP A 9 0.03 -11.65 7.45
C ASP A 9 -1.04 -11.68 6.34
N SER A 10 -0.60 -11.99 5.13
CA SER A 10 -1.48 -12.02 3.97
C SER A 10 -0.94 -13.02 2.95
N SER A 11 -1.82 -13.83 2.40
CA SER A 11 -1.46 -14.74 1.32
C SER A 11 -1.36 -14.01 -0.03
N MET A 12 -1.95 -12.82 -0.13
CA MET A 12 -2.01 -12.04 -1.36
C MET A 12 -0.87 -11.03 -1.46
N LEU A 13 -0.56 -10.35 -0.37
CA LEU A 13 0.42 -9.26 -0.36
C LEU A 13 1.74 -9.71 0.25
N ASN A 14 2.82 -9.34 -0.41
CA ASN A 14 4.17 -9.69 -0.01
C ASN A 14 4.89 -8.53 0.67
N LYS A 15 4.70 -7.31 0.15
CA LYS A 15 5.39 -6.13 0.65
C LYS A 15 4.59 -4.89 0.30
N ILE A 16 4.60 -3.90 1.18
CA ILE A 16 4.06 -2.57 0.91
C ILE A 16 5.13 -1.54 1.25
N ILE A 17 5.40 -0.63 0.33
CA ILE A 17 6.37 0.44 0.53
C ILE A 17 5.65 1.77 0.33
N TYR A 18 5.70 2.63 1.34
CA TYR A 18 5.11 3.97 1.27
C TYR A 18 6.21 5.01 1.40
N THR A 19 6.29 5.91 0.43
CA THR A 19 7.29 6.98 0.39
C THR A 19 6.58 8.32 0.37
N ARG A 20 6.90 9.20 1.32
CA ARG A 20 6.25 10.49 1.47
C ARG A 20 7.27 11.55 1.81
N GLU A 21 7.15 12.70 1.17
CA GLU A 21 7.94 13.87 1.55
C GLU A 21 7.45 14.40 2.89
N LYS A 22 8.36 14.97 3.66
CA LYS A 22 8.13 15.37 5.04
C LYS A 22 6.93 16.29 5.22
N ASP A 23 6.75 17.22 4.31
CA ASP A 23 5.71 18.27 4.42
C ASP A 23 4.45 17.97 3.62
N MET A 24 4.35 16.78 3.05
CA MET A 24 3.21 16.38 2.22
C MET A 24 2.28 15.43 2.98
N VAL A 25 0.98 15.57 2.73
CA VAL A 25 -0.02 14.66 3.31
C VAL A 25 -0.25 13.44 2.43
N THR A 26 0.29 13.44 1.21
CA THR A 26 0.19 12.33 0.28
C THR A 26 1.59 11.83 -0.10
N GLY A 27 1.65 10.60 -0.55
CA GLY A 27 2.89 9.99 -1.00
C GLY A 27 2.65 8.93 -2.05
N GLU A 28 3.70 8.18 -2.36
CA GLU A 28 3.63 7.10 -3.32
C GLU A 28 3.59 5.75 -2.61
N LEU A 29 2.73 4.87 -3.09
CA LEU A 29 2.57 3.53 -2.53
C LEU A 29 2.97 2.50 -3.57
N GLU A 30 3.84 1.59 -3.18
CA GLU A 30 4.23 0.45 -4.02
C GLU A 30 3.75 -0.81 -3.31
N VAL A 31 3.00 -1.64 -4.03
CA VAL A 31 2.42 -2.88 -3.48
C VAL A 31 2.96 -4.07 -4.26
N HIS A 32 3.60 -4.99 -3.55
CA HIS A 32 4.13 -6.22 -4.12
C HIS A 32 3.21 -7.37 -3.77
N PHE A 33 2.78 -8.09 -4.78
CA PHE A 33 1.90 -9.25 -4.61
C PHE A 33 2.70 -10.54 -4.60
N SER A 34 2.14 -11.55 -3.97
CA SER A 34 2.78 -12.88 -3.87
C SER A 34 3.00 -13.53 -5.23
N ASN A 35 2.23 -13.14 -6.25
CA ASN A 35 2.39 -13.67 -7.60
C ASN A 35 3.46 -12.94 -8.42
N GLY A 36 4.19 -11.99 -7.81
CA GLY A 36 5.23 -11.25 -8.47
C GLY A 36 4.80 -9.93 -9.10
N SER A 37 3.51 -9.63 -9.12
CA SER A 37 3.02 -8.37 -9.64
C SER A 37 3.35 -7.22 -8.71
N ARG A 38 3.59 -6.03 -9.28
CA ARG A 38 3.84 -4.80 -8.51
C ARG A 38 2.92 -3.70 -9.03
N TYR A 39 2.22 -3.05 -8.11
CA TYR A 39 1.33 -1.95 -8.42
C TYR A 39 1.86 -0.68 -7.77
N PHE A 40 1.76 0.43 -8.50
CA PHE A 40 2.21 1.74 -8.04
C PHE A 40 1.04 2.70 -8.00
N TYR A 41 0.90 3.40 -6.89
CA TYR A 41 -0.14 4.40 -6.67
C TYR A 41 0.51 5.73 -6.35
N SER A 42 0.01 6.81 -6.95
CA SER A 42 0.48 8.16 -6.69
C SER A 42 -0.55 8.95 -5.88
N ASN A 43 -0.08 9.92 -5.11
CA ASN A 43 -0.94 10.82 -4.32
C ASN A 43 -1.84 10.08 -3.33
N VAL A 44 -1.29 9.06 -2.68
CA VAL A 44 -2.02 8.28 -1.68
C VAL A 44 -1.92 9.00 -0.33
N LYS A 45 -3.06 9.21 0.30
CA LYS A 45 -3.13 9.88 1.60
C LYS A 45 -2.53 9.00 2.69
N MET A 46 -1.73 9.60 3.56
CA MET A 46 -1.14 8.90 4.68
C MET A 46 -2.20 8.25 5.58
N LEU A 47 -3.35 8.92 5.74
CA LEU A 47 -4.44 8.37 6.57
C LEU A 47 -4.96 7.05 6.02
N ASP A 48 -5.05 6.91 4.70
CA ASP A 48 -5.51 5.65 4.10
C ASP A 48 -4.50 4.53 4.30
N VAL A 49 -3.21 4.86 4.26
CA VAL A 49 -2.15 3.88 4.54
C VAL A 49 -2.20 3.46 6.01
N GLU A 50 -2.42 4.39 6.92
CA GLU A 50 -2.54 4.08 8.35
C GLU A 50 -3.70 3.12 8.62
N ILE A 51 -4.82 3.29 7.94
CA ILE A 51 -5.98 2.39 8.08
C ILE A 51 -5.59 0.95 7.70
N ILE A 52 -4.81 0.78 6.63
CA ILE A 52 -4.35 -0.55 6.22
C ILE A 52 -3.54 -1.21 7.34
N PHE A 53 -2.67 -0.46 8.00
CA PHE A 53 -1.81 -1.03 9.02
C PHE A 53 -2.48 -1.23 10.36
N THR A 54 -3.59 -0.54 10.65
CA THR A 54 -4.38 -0.81 11.83
C THR A 54 -5.24 -2.07 11.67
N GLU A 55 -5.52 -2.49 10.44
CA GLU A 55 -6.32 -3.67 10.12
C GLU A 55 -5.43 -4.89 9.86
N MET A 56 -4.58 -5.24 10.83
CA MET A 56 -3.54 -6.26 10.65
C MET A 56 -4.07 -7.64 10.30
N ARG A 57 -5.27 -7.99 10.77
CA ARG A 57 -5.85 -9.30 10.48
C ARG A 57 -6.35 -9.44 9.06
N SER A 58 -6.63 -8.31 8.41
CA SER A 58 -7.26 -8.28 7.09
C SER A 58 -6.55 -7.26 6.20
N ILE A 59 -5.21 -7.27 6.21
CA ILE A 59 -4.45 -6.28 5.48
C ILE A 59 -4.74 -6.31 3.98
N GLY A 60 -4.95 -7.51 3.42
CA GLY A 60 -5.33 -7.63 2.01
C GLY A 60 -6.69 -7.01 1.73
N GLN A 61 -7.65 -7.24 2.62
CA GLN A 61 -9.00 -6.67 2.47
C GLN A 61 -8.97 -5.17 2.67
N ALA A 62 -8.21 -4.69 3.64
CA ALA A 62 -8.06 -3.24 3.89
C ALA A 62 -7.42 -2.57 2.68
N TYR A 63 -6.39 -3.16 2.10
CA TYR A 63 -5.78 -2.67 0.88
C TYR A 63 -6.81 -2.56 -0.26
N LEU A 64 -7.60 -3.61 -0.47
CA LEU A 64 -8.62 -3.60 -1.52
C LEU A 64 -9.66 -2.50 -1.30
N ASN A 65 -10.09 -2.30 -0.06
CA ASN A 65 -11.13 -1.33 0.26
C ASN A 65 -10.62 0.11 0.28
N GLN A 66 -9.41 0.34 0.79
CA GLN A 66 -8.91 1.70 0.99
C GLN A 66 -8.09 2.22 -0.17
N ILE A 67 -7.36 1.37 -0.85
CA ILE A 67 -6.44 1.79 -1.91
C ILE A 67 -6.96 1.44 -3.29
N LYS A 68 -7.21 0.17 -3.54
CA LYS A 68 -7.53 -0.29 -4.90
C LYS A 68 -8.80 0.35 -5.45
N LYS A 69 -9.81 0.59 -4.62
CA LYS A 69 -11.06 1.21 -5.05
C LYS A 69 -10.96 2.73 -5.20
N ASN A 70 -10.04 3.36 -4.46
CA ASN A 70 -10.02 4.82 -4.35
C ASN A 70 -8.91 5.49 -5.14
N TYR A 71 -7.93 4.75 -5.63
CA TYR A 71 -6.78 5.32 -6.30
C TYR A 71 -6.50 4.61 -7.62
N PRO A 72 -6.13 5.38 -8.67
CA PRO A 72 -5.65 4.76 -9.90
C PRO A 72 -4.27 4.17 -9.68
N TYR A 73 -3.93 3.14 -10.44
CA TYR A 73 -2.65 2.48 -10.30
C TYR A 73 -1.99 2.23 -11.65
N THR A 74 -0.66 2.08 -11.60
CA THR A 74 0.13 1.60 -12.73
C THR A 74 0.67 0.23 -12.35
N LYS A 75 0.36 -0.78 -13.13
CA LYS A 75 0.86 -2.13 -12.89
C LYS A 75 2.22 -2.28 -13.54
N LYS A 76 3.19 -2.78 -12.77
CA LYS A 76 4.52 -3.15 -13.28
C LYS A 76 4.80 -4.59 -12.92
N ILE A 77 5.42 -5.28 -13.86
CA ILE A 77 5.76 -6.69 -13.72
C ILE A 77 7.25 -6.84 -13.55
#